data_4b7227fdc7fac40bb73c06fd7b2d30b2
#
_entry.id   4b7227fdc7fac40bb73c06fd7b2d30b2
#
_cell.length_a   1.000
_cell.length_b   1.000
_cell.length_c   1.000
_cell.angle_alpha   90.00
_cell.angle_beta   90.00
_cell.angle_gamma   90.00
#
_symmetry.space_group_name_H-M   'P 1'
#
loop_
_entity.id
_entity.type
_entity.pdbx_description
1 polymer ?
#
loop_
_entity_poly.entity_id
_entity_poly.type
_entity_poly.pdbx_seq_one_letter_code
_entity_poly.pdbx_strand_id
1 'polypeptide(L)'
;MASRVPSLALRRKIAAAIAARIARLGVTQAEAAELLAVSQPRVNALLRGRCELFSLDALVNLASRLGLKVRIEVVRPDHPR
;
A
#
# COMPACT_ATOMS: atom_id res chain seq x y z
N MET A 1 -21.59 -9.11 -7.07
CA MET A 1 -21.29 -8.85 -6.97
C MET A 1 -20.57 -8.31 -6.89
N ALA A 2 -20.64 -8.03 -7.04
CA ALA A 2 -20.03 -7.29 -7.00
C ALA A 2 -19.36 -6.83 -6.26
N SER A 3 -19.47 -6.87 -5.72
CA SER A 3 -18.91 -6.38 -4.80
C SER A 3 -17.59 -6.24 -4.88
N ARG A 4 -17.03 -6.24 -5.87
CA ARG A 4 -15.80 -6.08 -5.93
C ARG A 4 -15.46 -4.76 -5.73
N VAL A 5 -14.56 -4.45 -4.93
CA VAL A 5 -14.02 -3.14 -4.73
C VAL A 5 -12.84 -3.04 -5.64
N PRO A 6 -12.94 -2.34 -6.72
CA PRO A 6 -11.86 -2.33 -7.69
C PRO A 6 -10.53 -1.86 -7.10
N SER A 7 -10.57 -0.99 -6.12
CA SER A 7 -9.34 -0.50 -5.55
C SER A 7 -8.63 -1.53 -4.69
N LEU A 8 -9.27 -2.66 -4.38
CA LEU A 8 -8.63 -3.64 -3.53
C LEU A 8 -7.37 -4.23 -4.17
N ALA A 9 -7.45 -4.53 -5.46
CA ALA A 9 -6.27 -5.06 -6.14
C ALA A 9 -5.16 -4.02 -6.15
N LEU A 10 -5.52 -2.76 -6.35
CA LEU A 10 -4.55 -1.69 -6.35
C LEU A 10 -3.95 -1.51 -4.95
N ARG A 11 -4.80 -1.56 -3.93
CA ARG A 11 -4.32 -1.44 -2.56
C ARG A 11 -3.37 -2.58 -2.21
N ARG A 12 -3.66 -3.79 -2.68
CA ARG A 12 -2.76 -4.91 -2.45
C ARG A 12 -1.41 -4.67 -3.07
N LYS A 13 -1.38 -4.14 -4.27
CA LYS A 13 -0.11 -3.88 -4.94
C LYS A 13 0.70 -2.84 -4.19
N ILE A 14 0.07 -1.78 -3.75
CA ILE A 14 0.79 -0.73 -3.04
C ILE A 14 1.28 -1.25 -1.70
N ALA A 15 0.42 -1.99 -0.99
CA ALA A 15 0.82 -2.55 0.30
C ALA A 15 2.00 -3.50 0.15
N ALA A 16 2.00 -4.31 -0.91
CA ALA A 16 3.10 -5.24 -1.15
C ALA A 16 4.40 -4.47 -1.45
N ALA A 17 4.30 -3.38 -2.19
CA ALA A 17 5.48 -2.58 -2.49
C ALA A 17 6.03 -1.94 -1.22
N ILE A 18 5.15 -1.48 -0.33
CA ILE A 18 5.57 -0.89 0.92
C ILE A 18 6.27 -1.95 1.77
N ALA A 19 5.67 -3.14 1.88
CA ALA A 19 6.26 -4.22 2.67
C ALA A 19 7.64 -4.60 2.13
N ALA A 20 7.76 -4.69 0.82
CA ALA A 20 9.03 -5.02 0.21
C ALA A 20 10.08 -3.94 0.49
N ARG A 21 9.66 -2.68 0.47
CA ARG A 21 10.57 -1.58 0.75
C ARG A 21 11.06 -1.63 2.19
N ILE A 22 10.15 -1.92 3.13
CA ILE A 22 10.53 -2.03 4.53
C ILE A 22 11.53 -3.16 4.71
N ALA A 23 11.29 -4.29 4.04
CA ALA A 23 12.21 -5.42 4.13
C ALA A 23 13.59 -5.05 3.59
N ARG A 24 13.64 -4.29 2.50
CA ARG A 24 14.92 -3.89 1.94
C ARG A 24 15.64 -2.89 2.80
N LEU A 25 14.93 -2.07 3.53
CA LEU A 25 15.57 -1.13 4.43
C LEU A 25 16.14 -1.80 5.65
N GLY A 26 15.71 -3.02 5.94
CA GLY A 26 16.24 -3.77 7.07
C GLY A 26 15.90 -3.17 8.41
N VAL A 27 14.81 -2.42 8.49
CA VAL A 27 14.41 -1.78 9.74
C VAL A 27 13.47 -2.68 10.52
N THR A 28 13.43 -2.45 11.82
CA THR A 28 12.48 -3.18 12.67
C THR A 28 11.09 -2.60 12.46
N GLN A 29 10.09 -3.30 12.98
CA GLN A 29 8.72 -2.78 12.92
C GLN A 29 8.59 -1.46 13.67
N ALA A 30 9.31 -1.32 14.77
CA ALA A 30 9.26 -0.08 15.52
C ALA A 30 9.84 1.07 14.70
N GLU A 31 10.95 0.80 14.03
CA GLU A 31 11.56 1.80 13.18
C GLU A 31 10.68 2.15 11.98
N ALA A 32 10.06 1.12 11.41
CA ALA A 32 9.14 1.35 10.30
C ALA A 32 7.97 2.20 10.74
N ALA A 33 7.47 1.96 11.96
CA ALA A 33 6.36 2.73 12.49
C ALA A 33 6.72 4.21 12.58
N GLU A 34 7.95 4.49 12.98
CA GLU A 34 8.42 5.86 13.03
C GLU A 34 8.54 6.48 11.65
N LEU A 35 9.11 5.73 10.73
CA LEU A 35 9.27 6.23 9.37
C LEU A 35 7.93 6.52 8.73
N LEU A 36 6.96 5.66 8.99
CA LEU A 36 5.65 5.80 8.39
C LEU A 36 4.72 6.70 9.19
N ALA A 37 5.13 7.06 10.40
CA ALA A 37 4.33 7.88 11.31
C ALA A 37 2.99 7.21 11.62
N VAL A 38 3.05 5.91 11.87
CA VAL A 38 1.87 5.14 12.28
C VAL A 38 2.26 4.26 13.45
N SER A 39 1.28 3.62 14.06
CA SER A 39 1.55 2.74 15.19
C SER A 39 2.16 1.42 14.72
N GLN A 40 2.82 0.73 15.64
CA GLN A 40 3.36 -0.59 15.30
C GLN A 40 2.28 -1.58 14.90
N PRO A 41 1.11 -1.63 15.59
CA PRO A 41 0.05 -2.51 15.12
C PRO A 41 -0.36 -2.25 13.68
N ARG A 42 -0.32 -0.98 13.24
CA ARG A 42 -0.62 -0.67 11.86
C ARG A 42 0.44 -1.21 10.93
N VAL A 43 1.72 -1.09 11.31
CA VAL A 43 2.79 -1.66 10.52
C VAL A 43 2.60 -3.17 10.44
N ASN A 44 2.28 -3.80 11.56
CA ASN A 44 2.08 -5.23 11.59
C ASN A 44 0.95 -5.65 10.65
N ALA A 45 -0.17 -4.92 10.69
CA ALA A 45 -1.29 -5.20 9.81
C ALA A 45 -0.89 -5.09 8.35
N LEU A 46 -0.12 -4.07 8.02
CA LEU A 46 0.34 -3.88 6.66
C LEU A 46 1.22 -5.04 6.21
N LEU A 47 2.16 -5.44 7.06
CA LEU A 47 3.08 -6.51 6.72
C LEU A 47 2.41 -7.87 6.63
N ARG A 48 1.27 -8.00 7.31
CA ARG A 48 0.51 -9.24 7.24
C ARG A 48 -0.45 -9.26 6.07
N GLY A 49 -0.41 -8.25 5.23
CA GLY A 49 -1.23 -8.22 4.05
C GLY A 49 -2.65 -7.77 4.24
N ARG A 50 -2.92 -7.11 5.38
CA ARG A 50 -4.28 -6.69 5.63
C ARG A 50 -4.56 -5.36 4.98
N CYS A 51 -4.46 -5.30 3.68
CA CYS A 51 -4.61 -4.06 2.96
C CYS A 51 -6.03 -3.50 3.06
N GLU A 52 -6.98 -4.35 3.41
CA GLU A 52 -8.36 -3.87 3.53
C GLU A 52 -8.52 -2.91 4.71
N LEU A 53 -7.56 -2.88 5.60
CA LEU A 53 -7.61 -1.96 6.73
C LEU A 53 -7.06 -0.59 6.40
N PHE A 54 -6.59 -0.42 5.17
CA PHE A 54 -5.99 0.84 4.75
C PHE A 54 -6.73 1.37 3.54
N SER A 55 -7.00 2.67 3.54
CA SER A 55 -7.59 3.27 2.35
C SER A 55 -6.51 3.42 1.29
N LEU A 56 -6.92 3.62 0.08
CA LEU A 56 -5.97 3.84 -1.00
C LEU A 56 -5.12 5.07 -0.70
N ASP A 57 -5.75 6.15 -0.25
CA ASP A 57 -5.02 7.36 0.10
C ASP A 57 -3.98 7.10 1.17
N ALA A 58 -4.35 6.36 2.20
CA ALA A 58 -3.41 6.07 3.27
C ALA A 58 -2.21 5.32 2.73
N LEU A 59 -2.43 4.35 1.86
CA LEU A 59 -1.33 3.57 1.32
C LEU A 59 -0.42 4.42 0.42
N VAL A 60 -1.01 5.29 -0.38
CA VAL A 60 -0.21 6.18 -1.22
C VAL A 60 0.66 7.07 -0.35
N ASN A 61 0.10 7.59 0.74
CA ASN A 61 0.86 8.44 1.63
C ASN A 61 1.99 7.67 2.32
N LEU A 62 1.71 6.44 2.75
CA LEU A 62 2.74 5.63 3.38
C LEU A 62 3.86 5.31 2.40
N ALA A 63 3.51 4.98 1.17
CA ALA A 63 4.51 4.69 0.15
C ALA A 63 5.40 5.92 -0.06
N SER A 64 4.79 7.08 -0.10
CA SER A 64 5.53 8.31 -0.31
C SER A 64 6.55 8.55 0.80
N ARG A 65 6.17 8.22 2.05
CA ARG A 65 7.09 8.40 3.17
C ARG A 65 8.31 7.51 3.07
N LEU A 66 8.22 6.43 2.32
CA LEU A 66 9.35 5.54 2.12
C LEU A 66 10.11 5.84 0.82
N GLY A 67 9.78 6.94 0.18
CA GLY A 67 10.44 7.32 -1.05
C GLY A 67 9.93 6.60 -2.27
N LEU A 68 8.82 5.89 -2.15
CA LEU A 68 8.22 5.22 -3.29
C LEU A 68 7.32 6.19 -4.02
N LYS A 69 7.34 6.10 -5.34
CA LYS A 69 6.47 6.92 -6.14
C LYS A 69 5.35 6.07 -6.66
N VAL A 70 4.14 6.41 -6.37
CA VAL A 70 2.99 5.67 -6.82
C VAL A 70 2.42 6.35 -8.06
N ARG A 71 2.27 5.56 -9.13
CA ARG A 71 1.69 6.09 -10.32
C ARG A 71 0.47 5.28 -10.64
N ILE A 72 -0.65 5.90 -10.74
CA ILE A 72 -1.90 5.25 -11.06
C ILE A 72 -2.35 5.77 -12.40
N GLU A 73 -2.59 4.85 -13.31
CA GLU A 73 -2.97 5.23 -14.62
C GLU A 73 -4.43 4.93 -14.86
N VAL A 74 -5.17 5.86 -15.33
CA VAL A 74 -6.57 5.66 -15.65
C VAL A 74 -6.68 5.60 -17.15
N VAL A 75 -7.07 4.43 -17.66
CA VAL A 75 -7.20 4.28 -19.07
C VAL A 75 -8.60 3.95 -19.44
N ARG A 76 -9.04 4.40 -20.62
CA ARG A 76 -10.32 4.10 -21.09
C ARG A 76 -10.32 2.69 -21.58
N PRO A 77 -11.26 1.88 -21.24
CA PRO A 77 -11.29 0.53 -21.71
C PRO A 77 -11.38 0.57 -23.21
N ASP A 78 -10.53 -0.15 -23.87
CA ASP A 78 -10.52 -0.08 -25.19
C ASP A 78 -11.43 -1.01 -25.78
N HIS A 79 -12.33 -0.59 -26.55
CA HIS A 79 -13.15 -1.42 -27.17
C HIS A 79 -12.84 -1.49 -28.51
N PRO A 80 -12.52 -2.52 -28.97
CA PRO A 80 -12.23 -2.66 -30.32
C PRO A 80 -13.47 -2.37 -30.91
N ARG A 81 -13.62 -1.75 -31.45
CA ARG A 81 -14.67 -1.47 -31.97
C ARG A 81 -14.75 -2.08 -32.99
#